data_dd7240187c320660795bbb4aa6abec02
#
_entry.id   dd7240187c320660795bbb4aa6abec02
#
_cell.length_a   1.000
_cell.length_b   1.000
_cell.length_c   1.000
_cell.angle_alpha   90.00
_cell.angle_beta   90.00
_cell.angle_gamma   90.00
#
_symmetry.space_group_name_H-M   'P 1'
#
loop_
_entity.id
_entity.type
_entity.pdbx_description
1 polymer ?
#
loop_
_entity_poly.entity_id
_entity_poly.type
_entity_poly.pdbx_seq_one_letter_code
_entity_poly.pdbx_strand_id
1 'polypeptide(L)'
;MHTPTDASATPAPGSDPSGERSGSPAGKPFTPPPTDVFAKVHGHEREQVLRAAREADVLPYFHVLTSPAMPVVEMEGARRIMLGSNNYLGLTGDERVMQGAEDALHRYGTGLTGSRFLNGTIPLHLELEREIAEWMNSEDALVFTTGHQANLSVLGTILGPADTVIVDSGDHASILDGCLLSRAKLRPFRHNRLDKLEKMLARAQTDGGGVLVVVDGVFSMEGDIASLREICDLCERYGARLMVDEAHGAGVLGIRGAGTAELLGVEDRVDLRVGTFSKSLASCGGFVAGPAAVIEYLRIYSRAFLFTASAVPAALGAALGALRVMRSADGPPLLARVLENAWRLRDGLAELGFAVVSPQPLPAGAVGAPGVRVDAAGVPTIVTPIVPVLVGDDWQAALLWKALYDGGVFVNTALHPAVPPGGALLRTSVMATHDEPTIDRALSVFARVKREFEAEHGPLPDSAT
;
A
#
# COMPACT_ATOMS: atom_id res chain seq x y z
N MET A 1 11.77 21.84 56.30
CA MET A 1 11.70 21.35 57.67
C MET A 1 10.42 20.51 57.78
N HIS A 2 10.57 19.22 57.76
CA HIS A 2 10.02 18.19 58.60
C HIS A 2 10.40 16.83 58.02
N THR A 3 11.15 16.13 58.81
CA THR A 3 11.73 14.81 58.56
C THR A 3 10.77 13.68 58.92
N PRO A 4 11.03 12.44 58.48
CA PRO A 4 10.12 11.32 58.49
C PRO A 4 10.14 10.54 59.81
N THR A 5 9.10 9.79 60.11
CA THR A 5 9.08 8.78 61.16
C THR A 5 8.90 7.39 60.58
N ASP A 6 9.84 6.59 60.92
CA ASP A 6 10.00 5.14 60.78
C ASP A 6 8.92 4.37 61.57
N ALA A 7 8.42 3.28 61.03
CA ALA A 7 7.77 2.22 61.81
C ALA A 7 7.96 0.87 61.16
N SER A 8 8.83 0.10 61.74
CA SER A 8 9.11 -1.34 61.56
C SER A 8 7.89 -2.20 61.82
N ALA A 9 7.64 -3.21 61.04
CA ALA A 9 6.84 -4.39 61.39
C ALA A 9 7.43 -5.66 60.80
N THR A 10 7.67 -6.58 61.67
CA THR A 10 8.24 -7.94 61.58
C THR A 10 7.37 -8.90 60.77
N PRO A 11 7.96 -10.03 60.23
CA PRO A 11 7.25 -10.96 59.34
C PRO A 11 6.54 -12.08 60.09
N ALA A 12 5.43 -12.53 59.56
CA ALA A 12 4.71 -13.75 59.97
C ALA A 12 5.03 -14.92 59.03
N PRO A 13 4.91 -16.20 59.48
CA PRO A 13 5.56 -17.34 58.90
C PRO A 13 4.77 -18.07 57.80
N GLY A 14 5.52 -18.73 56.99
CA GLY A 14 5.31 -19.68 55.94
C GLY A 14 3.92 -20.31 55.71
N SER A 15 3.54 -20.37 54.43
CA SER A 15 2.60 -21.32 53.88
C SER A 15 3.17 -21.88 52.58
N ASP A 16 3.19 -23.22 52.56
CA ASP A 16 3.60 -24.17 51.60
C ASP A 16 3.07 -23.91 50.16
N PRO A 17 3.90 -23.92 49.09
CA PRO A 17 3.42 -23.79 47.72
C PRO A 17 3.27 -25.15 47.06
N SER A 18 2.41 -26.04 47.59
CA SER A 18 1.95 -27.25 46.89
C SER A 18 0.44 -27.26 46.70
N GLY A 19 -0.09 -26.23 46.08
CA GLY A 19 -1.46 -26.18 45.59
C GLY A 19 -1.47 -26.61 44.12
N GLU A 20 -1.77 -27.87 43.86
CA GLU A 20 -2.18 -28.36 42.56
C GLU A 20 -3.28 -27.46 42.01
N ARG A 21 -2.97 -26.78 40.92
CA ARG A 21 -3.99 -26.06 40.11
C ARG A 21 -4.91 -27.16 39.54
N SER A 22 -6.03 -27.39 40.21
CA SER A 22 -7.14 -28.15 39.65
C SER A 22 -7.45 -27.59 38.27
N GLY A 23 -7.26 -28.39 37.22
CA GLY A 23 -7.54 -28.04 35.84
C GLY A 23 -8.97 -27.50 35.78
N SER A 24 -9.13 -26.33 35.21
CA SER A 24 -10.43 -25.83 34.77
C SER A 24 -11.08 -26.91 33.92
N PRO A 25 -12.32 -27.32 34.18
CA PRO A 25 -12.99 -28.30 33.34
C PRO A 25 -12.97 -27.75 31.91
N ALA A 26 -12.43 -28.52 30.97
CA ALA A 26 -12.47 -28.22 29.56
C ALA A 26 -13.94 -27.89 29.22
N GLY A 27 -14.23 -26.62 28.97
CA GLY A 27 -15.56 -26.15 28.62
C GLY A 27 -16.04 -26.98 27.43
N LYS A 28 -17.28 -27.42 27.45
CA LYS A 28 -17.90 -28.04 26.26
C LYS A 28 -17.66 -27.12 25.06
N PRO A 29 -17.30 -27.66 23.90
CA PRO A 29 -17.10 -26.83 22.69
C PRO A 29 -18.37 -26.00 22.47
N PHE A 30 -18.18 -24.69 22.32
CA PHE A 30 -19.29 -23.76 22.06
C PHE A 30 -19.89 -24.12 20.69
N THR A 31 -21.16 -24.52 20.69
CA THR A 31 -21.94 -24.72 19.47
C THR A 31 -22.91 -23.53 19.36
N PRO A 32 -22.65 -22.57 18.47
CA PRO A 32 -23.51 -21.39 18.36
C PRO A 32 -24.90 -21.78 17.86
N PRO A 33 -25.94 -21.04 18.27
CA PRO A 33 -27.29 -21.26 17.75
C PRO A 33 -27.35 -20.97 16.23
N PRO A 34 -28.28 -21.58 15.47
CA PRO A 34 -28.36 -21.45 14.02
C PRO A 34 -28.51 -20.00 13.49
N THR A 35 -28.99 -19.09 14.35
CA THR A 35 -29.19 -17.66 14.04
C THR A 35 -28.08 -16.77 14.60
N ASP A 36 -27.04 -17.34 15.20
CA ASP A 36 -25.92 -16.57 15.76
C ASP A 36 -25.09 -15.95 14.65
N VAL A 37 -24.92 -14.62 14.69
CA VAL A 37 -24.10 -13.87 13.73
C VAL A 37 -22.64 -14.29 13.74
N PHE A 38 -22.14 -14.87 14.84
CA PHE A 38 -20.79 -15.39 14.98
C PHE A 38 -20.63 -16.83 14.47
N ALA A 39 -21.71 -17.52 14.08
CA ALA A 39 -21.64 -18.91 13.60
C ALA A 39 -20.64 -19.09 12.43
N LYS A 40 -20.52 -18.07 11.56
CA LYS A 40 -19.58 -18.07 10.44
C LYS A 40 -18.09 -18.04 10.85
N VAL A 41 -17.78 -17.71 12.10
CA VAL A 41 -16.40 -17.68 12.62
C VAL A 41 -15.90 -19.10 12.86
N HIS A 42 -16.83 -20.05 13.14
CA HIS A 42 -16.49 -21.43 13.43
C HIS A 42 -16.55 -22.30 12.19
N GLY A 43 -15.45 -22.97 11.86
CA GLY A 43 -15.39 -23.92 10.73
C GLY A 43 -15.30 -23.26 9.35
N HIS A 44 -14.96 -21.98 9.27
CA HIS A 44 -14.67 -21.31 7.99
C HIS A 44 -13.45 -21.98 7.33
N GLU A 45 -13.58 -22.32 6.04
CA GLU A 45 -12.51 -23.01 5.29
C GLU A 45 -11.15 -22.29 5.42
N ARG A 46 -11.15 -20.97 5.33
CA ARG A 46 -9.94 -20.14 5.49
C ARG A 46 -9.29 -20.28 6.88
N GLU A 47 -10.08 -20.49 7.94
CA GLU A 47 -9.55 -20.73 9.29
C GLU A 47 -8.76 -22.05 9.33
N GLN A 48 -9.24 -23.07 8.64
CA GLN A 48 -8.56 -24.38 8.58
C GLN A 48 -7.24 -24.27 7.83
N VAL A 49 -7.21 -23.54 6.68
CA VAL A 49 -5.99 -23.28 5.92
C VAL A 49 -4.96 -22.49 6.75
N LEU A 50 -5.39 -21.43 7.43
CA LEU A 50 -4.49 -20.65 8.30
C LEU A 50 -3.97 -21.46 9.49
N ARG A 51 -4.77 -22.35 10.04
CA ARG A 51 -4.35 -23.27 11.11
C ARG A 51 -3.31 -24.25 10.60
N ALA A 52 -3.56 -24.91 9.46
CA ALA A 52 -2.59 -25.80 8.82
C ALA A 52 -1.27 -25.11 8.51
N ALA A 53 -1.32 -23.88 8.00
CA ALA A 53 -0.13 -23.07 7.72
C ALA A 53 0.66 -22.74 8.99
N ARG A 54 -0.02 -22.47 10.12
CA ARG A 54 0.64 -22.26 11.42
C ARG A 54 1.28 -23.54 11.96
N GLU A 55 0.56 -24.67 11.90
CA GLU A 55 1.07 -25.98 12.35
C GLU A 55 2.29 -26.44 11.53
N ALA A 56 2.33 -26.09 10.23
CA ALA A 56 3.43 -26.35 9.33
C ALA A 56 4.56 -25.30 9.41
N ASP A 57 4.42 -24.25 10.22
CA ASP A 57 5.36 -23.10 10.31
C ASP A 57 5.61 -22.37 8.97
N VAL A 58 4.58 -22.31 8.11
CA VAL A 58 4.64 -21.65 6.78
C VAL A 58 3.66 -20.48 6.65
N LEU A 59 3.16 -19.93 7.77
CA LEU A 59 2.25 -18.80 7.75
C LEU A 59 3.01 -17.48 7.40
N PRO A 60 2.77 -16.84 6.23
CA PRO A 60 3.56 -15.69 5.80
C PRO A 60 3.09 -14.36 6.38
N TYR A 61 2.26 -14.38 7.43
CA TYR A 61 1.59 -13.19 7.96
C TYR A 61 1.89 -12.97 9.44
N PHE A 62 1.80 -11.69 9.87
CA PHE A 62 1.90 -11.26 11.29
C PHE A 62 3.28 -11.44 11.93
N HIS A 63 4.35 -11.40 11.12
CA HIS A 63 5.72 -11.45 11.62
C HIS A 63 6.11 -10.15 12.34
N VAL A 64 6.82 -10.30 13.47
CA VAL A 64 7.14 -9.18 14.36
C VAL A 64 8.44 -8.51 13.91
N LEU A 65 8.32 -7.25 13.48
CA LEU A 65 9.46 -6.36 13.19
C LEU A 65 9.95 -5.72 14.48
N THR A 66 11.24 -5.86 14.80
CA THR A 66 11.87 -5.33 16.02
C THR A 66 12.89 -4.21 15.77
N SER A 67 12.99 -3.74 14.52
CA SER A 67 13.82 -2.62 14.11
C SER A 67 13.02 -1.64 13.24
N PRO A 68 13.56 -0.44 12.91
CA PRO A 68 12.97 0.39 11.85
C PRO A 68 12.85 -0.34 10.51
N ALA A 69 11.87 0.05 9.69
CA ALA A 69 11.61 -0.53 8.37
C ALA A 69 12.65 -0.06 7.34
N MET A 70 13.87 -0.56 7.44
CA MET A 70 15.04 -0.24 6.63
C MET A 70 15.36 -1.39 5.65
N PRO A 71 16.34 -1.25 4.72
CA PRO A 71 16.75 -2.30 3.78
C PRO A 71 17.13 -3.64 4.43
N VAL A 72 17.70 -3.60 5.62
CA VAL A 72 17.95 -4.76 6.48
C VAL A 72 17.28 -4.52 7.82
N VAL A 73 16.48 -5.46 8.24
CA VAL A 73 15.67 -5.38 9.45
C VAL A 73 16.00 -6.51 10.43
N GLU A 74 15.65 -6.29 11.69
CA GLU A 74 15.56 -7.36 12.69
C GLU A 74 14.12 -7.82 12.82
N MET A 75 13.90 -9.11 12.62
CA MET A 75 12.58 -9.72 12.64
C MET A 75 12.70 -11.11 13.26
N GLU A 76 11.97 -11.33 14.38
CA GLU A 76 11.95 -12.61 15.11
C GLU A 76 13.36 -13.13 15.44
N GLY A 77 14.22 -12.23 15.93
CA GLY A 77 15.58 -12.57 16.41
C GLY A 77 16.63 -12.79 15.32
N ALA A 78 16.31 -12.53 14.05
CA ALA A 78 17.26 -12.65 12.94
C ALA A 78 17.25 -11.41 12.03
N ARG A 79 18.41 -11.13 11.40
CA ARG A 79 18.52 -10.08 10.39
C ARG A 79 18.03 -10.59 9.04
N ARG A 80 17.21 -9.79 8.37
CA ARG A 80 16.65 -10.11 7.05
C ARG A 80 16.74 -8.92 6.10
N ILE A 81 16.97 -9.19 4.82
CA ILE A 81 16.83 -8.20 3.76
C ILE A 81 15.35 -7.99 3.53
N MET A 82 14.89 -6.75 3.62
CA MET A 82 13.47 -6.37 3.56
C MET A 82 13.06 -6.06 2.12
N LEU A 83 12.53 -7.03 1.41
CA LEU A 83 11.92 -6.86 0.10
C LEU A 83 10.38 -6.87 0.14
N GLY A 84 9.77 -6.64 1.32
CA GLY A 84 8.32 -6.61 1.50
C GLY A 84 7.76 -5.24 1.90
N SER A 85 8.60 -4.22 2.12
CA SER A 85 8.16 -2.91 2.58
C SER A 85 7.79 -1.98 1.43
N ASN A 86 6.76 -1.15 1.63
CA ASN A 86 6.38 -0.07 0.72
C ASN A 86 7.10 1.26 1.03
N ASN A 87 8.15 1.25 1.83
CA ASN A 87 8.99 2.42 2.13
C ASN A 87 9.91 2.75 0.94
N TYR A 88 9.32 3.05 -0.23
CA TYR A 88 10.02 3.12 -1.52
C TYR A 88 11.22 4.06 -1.54
N LEU A 89 11.12 5.21 -0.90
CA LEU A 89 12.23 6.18 -0.81
C LEU A 89 13.16 5.93 0.38
N GLY A 90 12.83 4.99 1.28
CA GLY A 90 13.63 4.71 2.48
C GLY A 90 13.57 5.79 3.54
N LEU A 91 12.55 6.65 3.53
CA LEU A 91 12.48 7.86 4.34
C LEU A 91 12.01 7.63 5.79
N THR A 92 11.56 6.43 6.16
CA THR A 92 11.12 6.17 7.56
C THR A 92 12.24 6.31 8.58
N GLY A 93 13.51 6.25 8.17
CA GLY A 93 14.68 6.47 9.00
C GLY A 93 15.45 7.74 8.68
N ASP A 94 14.92 8.63 7.81
CA ASP A 94 15.57 9.91 7.49
C ASP A 94 15.44 10.88 8.68
N GLU A 95 16.56 11.44 9.12
CA GLU A 95 16.61 12.33 10.29
C GLU A 95 15.70 13.56 10.13
N ARG A 96 15.55 14.10 8.93
CA ARG A 96 14.68 15.26 8.65
C ARG A 96 13.22 14.93 8.80
N VAL A 97 12.84 13.70 8.42
CA VAL A 97 11.48 13.18 8.58
C VAL A 97 11.16 12.92 10.04
N MET A 98 12.11 12.31 10.76
CA MET A 98 12.02 12.08 12.20
C MET A 98 11.94 13.40 12.98
N GLN A 99 12.78 14.39 12.63
CA GLN A 99 12.75 15.71 13.23
C GLN A 99 11.39 16.41 13.02
N GLY A 100 10.82 16.31 11.82
CA GLY A 100 9.49 16.84 11.56
C GLY A 100 8.40 16.23 12.46
N ALA A 101 8.50 14.92 12.72
CA ALA A 101 7.61 14.24 13.66
C ALA A 101 7.81 14.70 15.11
N GLU A 102 9.06 14.81 15.57
CA GLU A 102 9.41 15.26 16.90
C GLU A 102 8.97 16.71 17.17
N ASP A 103 9.22 17.62 16.24
CA ASP A 103 8.81 19.02 16.35
C ASP A 103 7.27 19.14 16.47
N ALA A 104 6.55 18.37 15.65
CA ALA A 104 5.10 18.35 15.72
C ALA A 104 4.59 17.74 17.03
N LEU A 105 5.21 16.66 17.52
CA LEU A 105 4.88 16.05 18.81
C LEU A 105 5.10 17.02 19.97
N HIS A 106 6.25 17.70 20.02
CA HIS A 106 6.57 18.66 21.07
C HIS A 106 5.65 19.88 21.05
N ARG A 107 5.26 20.34 19.86
CA ARG A 107 4.42 21.55 19.72
C ARG A 107 2.94 21.30 19.98
N TYR A 108 2.40 20.16 19.57
CA TYR A 108 0.96 19.89 19.55
C TYR A 108 0.53 18.71 20.42
N GLY A 109 1.46 17.98 21.04
CA GLY A 109 1.18 16.80 21.84
C GLY A 109 0.93 15.54 21.00
N THR A 110 0.45 14.48 21.67
CA THR A 110 0.29 13.14 21.08
C THR A 110 -0.97 12.99 20.22
N GLY A 111 -1.93 13.90 20.31
CA GLY A 111 -3.17 13.84 19.55
C GLY A 111 -4.02 15.11 19.75
N LEU A 112 -4.99 15.30 18.87
CA LEU A 112 -5.83 16.50 18.84
C LEU A 112 -7.21 16.30 19.46
N THR A 113 -7.56 15.07 19.83
CA THR A 113 -8.79 14.66 20.53
C THR A 113 -10.10 15.20 19.96
N GLY A 114 -10.13 15.45 18.65
CA GLY A 114 -11.30 15.95 17.94
C GLY A 114 -11.16 15.78 16.43
N SER A 115 -12.27 15.96 15.72
CA SER A 115 -12.27 15.92 14.26
C SER A 115 -11.72 17.22 13.65
N ARG A 116 -11.28 17.15 12.40
CA ARG A 116 -10.85 18.33 11.61
C ARG A 116 -11.94 19.42 11.58
N PHE A 117 -13.19 19.02 11.53
CA PHE A 117 -14.35 19.91 11.44
C PHE A 117 -14.59 20.72 12.73
N LEU A 118 -14.25 20.16 13.89
CA LEU A 118 -14.50 20.82 15.19
C LEU A 118 -13.23 21.51 15.72
N ASN A 119 -12.43 20.77 16.49
CA ASN A 119 -11.27 21.33 17.21
C ASN A 119 -9.92 20.70 16.80
N GLY A 120 -9.92 19.78 15.84
CA GLY A 120 -8.72 19.02 15.45
C GLY A 120 -7.96 19.57 14.23
N THR A 121 -8.22 20.81 13.79
CA THR A 121 -7.43 21.43 12.71
C THR A 121 -6.28 22.25 13.30
N ILE A 122 -5.05 21.96 12.87
CA ILE A 122 -3.84 22.69 13.24
C ILE A 122 -3.12 23.23 11.98
N PRO A 123 -2.22 24.20 12.11
CA PRO A 123 -1.49 24.78 10.96
C PRO A 123 -0.80 23.74 10.07
N LEU A 124 -0.27 22.64 10.63
CA LEU A 124 0.37 21.59 9.84
C LEU A 124 -0.56 20.94 8.81
N HIS A 125 -1.86 20.83 9.08
CA HIS A 125 -2.81 20.32 8.08
C HIS A 125 -2.88 21.25 6.86
N LEU A 126 -3.05 22.56 7.10
CA LEU A 126 -3.19 23.55 6.04
C LEU A 126 -1.90 23.67 5.21
N GLU A 127 -0.76 23.59 5.89
CA GLU A 127 0.56 23.63 5.25
C GLU A 127 0.77 22.39 4.38
N LEU A 128 0.47 21.19 4.90
CA LEU A 128 0.59 19.94 4.15
C LEU A 128 -0.40 19.88 2.97
N GLU A 129 -1.65 20.31 3.15
CA GLU A 129 -2.66 20.40 2.09
C GLU A 129 -2.18 21.31 0.96
N ARG A 130 -1.66 22.50 1.28
CA ARG A 130 -1.09 23.42 0.30
C ARG A 130 0.10 22.83 -0.45
N GLU A 131 1.06 22.21 0.28
CA GLU A 131 2.24 21.62 -0.36
C GLU A 131 1.91 20.40 -1.22
N ILE A 132 0.89 19.62 -0.85
CA ILE A 132 0.37 18.52 -1.68
C ILE A 132 -0.31 19.07 -2.93
N ALA A 133 -1.15 20.09 -2.83
CA ALA A 133 -1.79 20.72 -3.99
C ALA A 133 -0.76 21.21 -5.01
N GLU A 134 0.29 21.90 -4.53
CA GLU A 134 1.41 22.34 -5.37
C GLU A 134 2.16 21.15 -6.01
N TRP A 135 2.46 20.11 -5.23
CA TRP A 135 3.16 18.92 -5.72
C TRP A 135 2.36 18.17 -6.79
N MET A 136 1.05 18.02 -6.56
CA MET A 136 0.11 17.37 -7.48
C MET A 136 -0.36 18.26 -8.62
N ASN A 137 0.14 19.52 -8.75
CA ASN A 137 -0.32 20.48 -9.74
C ASN A 137 -1.86 20.58 -9.77
N SER A 138 -2.47 20.77 -8.59
CA SER A 138 -3.92 20.81 -8.35
C SER A 138 -4.31 22.13 -7.67
N GLU A 139 -5.59 22.50 -7.76
CA GLU A 139 -6.09 23.75 -7.16
C GLU A 139 -6.11 23.69 -5.63
N ASP A 140 -6.48 22.53 -5.04
CA ASP A 140 -6.54 22.34 -3.58
C ASP A 140 -6.32 20.86 -3.24
N ALA A 141 -6.12 20.57 -1.96
CA ALA A 141 -6.01 19.21 -1.43
C ALA A 141 -6.66 19.09 -0.05
N LEU A 142 -7.00 17.87 0.34
CA LEU A 142 -7.55 17.55 1.65
C LEU A 142 -6.83 16.33 2.24
N VAL A 143 -6.40 16.43 3.50
CA VAL A 143 -5.64 15.41 4.23
C VAL A 143 -6.56 14.58 5.13
N PHE A 144 -6.37 13.26 5.10
CA PHE A 144 -7.09 12.23 5.85
C PHE A 144 -6.16 11.44 6.77
N THR A 145 -6.72 10.68 7.71
CA THR A 145 -5.94 9.86 8.66
C THR A 145 -5.33 8.62 8.02
N THR A 146 -5.87 8.14 6.91
CA THR A 146 -5.31 7.04 6.10
C THR A 146 -5.69 7.21 4.63
N GLY A 147 -4.93 6.57 3.71
CA GLY A 147 -5.30 6.49 2.29
C GLY A 147 -6.63 5.75 2.07
N HIS A 148 -6.89 4.69 2.85
CA HIS A 148 -8.17 3.98 2.83
C HIS A 148 -9.34 4.94 3.09
N GLN A 149 -9.21 5.78 4.12
CA GLN A 149 -10.24 6.77 4.45
C GLN A 149 -10.41 7.83 3.35
N ALA A 150 -9.32 8.21 2.65
CA ALA A 150 -9.40 9.13 1.53
C ALA A 150 -10.31 8.57 0.42
N ASN A 151 -10.11 7.32 -0.01
CA ASN A 151 -10.96 6.66 -0.99
C ASN A 151 -12.43 6.55 -0.52
N LEU A 152 -12.68 6.10 0.71
CA LEU A 152 -14.02 6.06 1.28
C LEU A 152 -14.70 7.42 1.29
N SER A 153 -13.93 8.47 1.66
CA SER A 153 -14.43 9.84 1.75
C SER A 153 -14.84 10.38 0.39
N VAL A 154 -13.96 10.26 -0.59
CA VAL A 154 -14.20 10.76 -1.96
C VAL A 154 -15.40 10.04 -2.57
N LEU A 155 -15.32 8.71 -2.68
CA LEU A 155 -16.32 7.92 -3.40
C LEU A 155 -17.68 7.93 -2.69
N GLY A 156 -17.69 7.79 -1.35
CA GLY A 156 -18.92 7.80 -0.56
C GLY A 156 -19.59 9.16 -0.45
N THR A 157 -18.93 10.24 -0.88
CA THR A 157 -19.48 11.62 -0.79
C THR A 157 -19.88 12.16 -2.15
N ILE A 158 -19.07 11.93 -3.19
CA ILE A 158 -19.30 12.48 -4.54
C ILE A 158 -20.37 11.69 -5.28
N LEU A 159 -20.38 10.35 -5.09
CA LEU A 159 -21.27 9.46 -5.79
C LEU A 159 -22.58 9.21 -5.03
N GLY A 160 -23.64 8.95 -5.76
CA GLY A 160 -24.95 8.57 -5.23
C GLY A 160 -25.64 7.48 -6.05
N PRO A 161 -26.85 7.05 -5.65
CA PRO A 161 -27.58 5.93 -6.31
C PRO A 161 -27.93 6.15 -7.79
N ALA A 162 -27.95 7.40 -8.24
CA ALA A 162 -28.19 7.74 -9.64
C ALA A 162 -26.94 7.57 -10.52
N ASP A 163 -25.75 7.61 -9.91
CA ASP A 163 -24.48 7.63 -10.62
C ASP A 163 -23.96 6.23 -10.94
N THR A 164 -23.01 6.16 -11.86
CA THR A 164 -22.27 4.94 -12.20
C THR A 164 -20.80 5.14 -11.87
N VAL A 165 -20.19 4.18 -11.15
CA VAL A 165 -18.77 4.10 -10.93
C VAL A 165 -18.19 2.89 -11.66
N ILE A 166 -17.16 3.12 -12.46
CA ILE A 166 -16.47 2.10 -13.25
C ILE A 166 -15.07 1.95 -12.69
N VAL A 167 -14.71 0.71 -12.27
CA VAL A 167 -13.46 0.42 -11.57
C VAL A 167 -12.69 -0.68 -12.30
N ASP A 168 -11.35 -0.65 -12.22
CA ASP A 168 -10.56 -1.80 -12.63
C ASP A 168 -10.70 -2.94 -11.63
N SER A 169 -10.71 -4.19 -12.09
CA SER A 169 -10.79 -5.35 -11.20
C SER A 169 -9.54 -5.58 -10.34
N GLY A 170 -8.44 -4.90 -10.64
CA GLY A 170 -7.20 -4.86 -9.86
C GLY A 170 -7.13 -3.73 -8.84
N ASP A 171 -8.13 -2.83 -8.82
CA ASP A 171 -8.14 -1.68 -7.92
C ASP A 171 -8.14 -2.10 -6.44
N HIS A 172 -7.55 -1.23 -5.61
CA HIS A 172 -7.42 -1.46 -4.18
C HIS A 172 -8.79 -1.60 -3.48
N ALA A 173 -8.86 -2.49 -2.48
CA ALA A 173 -10.10 -2.78 -1.73
C ALA A 173 -10.81 -1.53 -1.17
N SER A 174 -10.08 -0.49 -0.79
CA SER A 174 -10.66 0.77 -0.30
C SER A 174 -11.48 1.51 -1.36
N ILE A 175 -11.16 1.35 -2.64
CA ILE A 175 -11.95 1.89 -3.75
C ILE A 175 -13.29 1.15 -3.80
N LEU A 176 -13.27 -0.18 -3.75
CA LEU A 176 -14.48 -0.99 -3.74
C LEU A 176 -15.36 -0.67 -2.52
N ASP A 177 -14.77 -0.54 -1.33
CA ASP A 177 -15.49 -0.17 -0.10
C ASP A 177 -16.16 1.21 -0.24
N GLY A 178 -15.47 2.19 -0.81
CA GLY A 178 -16.01 3.51 -1.10
C GLY A 178 -17.17 3.46 -2.10
N CYS A 179 -17.04 2.66 -3.16
CA CYS A 179 -18.11 2.42 -4.14
C CYS A 179 -19.35 1.81 -3.49
N LEU A 180 -19.18 0.80 -2.66
CA LEU A 180 -20.30 0.16 -1.94
C LEU A 180 -20.98 1.14 -0.97
N LEU A 181 -20.21 1.96 -0.28
CA LEU A 181 -20.73 2.99 0.63
C LEU A 181 -21.58 4.04 -0.13
N SER A 182 -21.19 4.42 -1.34
CA SER A 182 -21.88 5.40 -2.17
C SER A 182 -23.24 4.96 -2.66
N ARG A 183 -23.48 3.64 -2.76
CA ARG A 183 -24.66 3.02 -3.40
C ARG A 183 -24.79 3.33 -4.90
N ALA A 184 -23.74 3.83 -5.53
CA ALA A 184 -23.69 4.02 -6.97
C ALA A 184 -23.73 2.66 -7.71
N LYS A 185 -24.06 2.69 -8.98
CA LYS A 185 -24.06 1.50 -9.85
C LYS A 185 -22.59 1.10 -10.12
N LEU A 186 -22.06 0.11 -9.39
CA LEU A 186 -20.71 -0.38 -9.55
C LEU A 186 -20.58 -1.27 -10.79
N ARG A 187 -19.63 -0.93 -11.67
CA ARG A 187 -19.32 -1.67 -12.92
C ARG A 187 -17.81 -1.96 -12.99
N PRO A 188 -17.36 -3.12 -12.53
CA PRO A 188 -15.96 -3.49 -12.69
C PRO A 188 -15.68 -3.87 -14.16
N PHE A 189 -14.50 -3.50 -14.65
CA PHE A 189 -13.92 -3.99 -15.90
C PHE A 189 -12.67 -4.82 -15.62
N ARG A 190 -12.36 -5.75 -16.54
CA ARG A 190 -11.20 -6.63 -16.41
C ARG A 190 -9.92 -5.81 -16.48
N HIS A 191 -8.99 -6.13 -15.59
CA HIS A 191 -7.72 -5.45 -15.37
C HIS A 191 -7.01 -5.04 -16.68
N ASN A 192 -6.70 -3.74 -16.77
CA ASN A 192 -6.05 -3.06 -17.90
C ASN A 192 -6.67 -3.33 -19.30
N ARG A 193 -7.97 -3.73 -19.37
CA ARG A 193 -8.66 -4.02 -20.62
C ARG A 193 -9.51 -2.84 -21.08
N LEU A 194 -8.92 -1.96 -21.89
CA LEU A 194 -9.57 -0.77 -22.44
C LEU A 194 -10.84 -1.08 -23.24
N ASP A 195 -10.87 -2.22 -23.99
CA ASP A 195 -12.05 -2.70 -24.70
C ASP A 195 -13.22 -3.02 -23.75
N LYS A 196 -12.93 -3.41 -22.50
CA LYS A 196 -13.93 -3.65 -21.48
C LYS A 196 -14.37 -2.34 -20.81
N LEU A 197 -13.42 -1.44 -20.53
CA LEU A 197 -13.72 -0.11 -20.03
C LEU A 197 -14.66 0.63 -20.99
N GLU A 198 -14.37 0.66 -22.29
CA GLU A 198 -15.21 1.31 -23.29
C GLU A 198 -16.64 0.74 -23.32
N LYS A 199 -16.78 -0.60 -23.21
CA LYS A 199 -18.11 -1.22 -23.09
C LYS A 199 -18.88 -0.80 -21.83
N MET A 200 -18.19 -0.62 -20.70
CA MET A 200 -18.83 -0.16 -19.46
C MET A 200 -19.25 1.31 -19.58
N LEU A 201 -18.39 2.17 -20.17
CA LEU A 201 -18.71 3.56 -20.45
C LEU A 201 -19.92 3.71 -21.39
N ALA A 202 -19.93 2.99 -22.51
CA ALA A 202 -21.07 2.99 -23.44
C ALA A 202 -22.39 2.54 -22.76
N ARG A 203 -22.31 1.56 -21.88
CA ARG A 203 -23.47 1.10 -21.11
C ARG A 203 -23.91 2.13 -20.07
N ALA A 204 -22.99 2.83 -19.43
CA ALA A 204 -23.32 3.87 -18.45
C ALA A 204 -24.10 5.03 -19.07
N GLN A 205 -23.90 5.35 -20.36
CA GLN A 205 -24.68 6.36 -21.07
C GLN A 205 -26.20 6.07 -21.09
N THR A 206 -26.59 4.81 -21.01
CA THR A 206 -28.00 4.41 -20.97
C THR A 206 -28.58 4.40 -19.56
N ASP A 207 -27.76 4.44 -18.52
CA ASP A 207 -28.17 4.41 -17.12
C ASP A 207 -28.63 5.78 -16.59
N GLY A 208 -28.14 6.87 -17.18
CA GLY A 208 -28.30 8.24 -16.67
C GLY A 208 -27.44 8.50 -15.43
N GLY A 209 -27.45 9.72 -14.95
CA GLY A 209 -26.59 10.17 -13.83
C GLY A 209 -25.15 10.46 -14.25
N GLY A 210 -24.29 10.79 -13.27
CA GLY A 210 -22.87 11.01 -13.49
C GLY A 210 -22.09 9.69 -13.66
N VAL A 211 -20.94 9.77 -14.33
CA VAL A 211 -20.05 8.61 -14.50
C VAL A 211 -18.67 8.99 -13.98
N LEU A 212 -18.15 8.17 -13.06
CA LEU A 212 -16.78 8.26 -12.56
C LEU A 212 -16.03 6.97 -12.91
N VAL A 213 -14.89 7.11 -13.58
CA VAL A 213 -13.91 6.02 -13.72
C VAL A 213 -12.88 6.17 -12.60
N VAL A 214 -12.54 5.06 -11.95
CA VAL A 214 -11.51 5.01 -10.92
C VAL A 214 -10.52 3.92 -11.28
N VAL A 215 -9.23 4.20 -11.17
CA VAL A 215 -8.15 3.23 -11.36
C VAL A 215 -6.98 3.50 -10.42
N ASP A 216 -6.29 2.46 -9.99
CA ASP A 216 -4.97 2.59 -9.40
C ASP A 216 -3.99 3.07 -10.49
N GLY A 217 -3.14 4.05 -10.19
CA GLY A 217 -2.08 4.49 -11.10
C GLY A 217 -1.03 3.40 -11.29
N VAL A 218 -0.61 2.78 -10.18
CA VAL A 218 0.21 1.57 -10.14
C VAL A 218 -0.52 0.52 -9.32
N PHE A 219 -0.77 -0.64 -9.91
CA PHE A 219 -1.48 -1.73 -9.26
C PHE A 219 -0.60 -2.46 -8.24
N SER A 220 -1.14 -2.67 -7.06
CA SER A 220 -0.35 -3.07 -5.88
C SER A 220 0.20 -4.50 -5.94
N MET A 221 -0.45 -5.41 -6.68
CA MET A 221 -0.08 -6.83 -6.76
C MET A 221 0.72 -7.12 -8.03
N GLU A 222 0.27 -6.61 -9.17
CA GLU A 222 0.86 -6.79 -10.49
C GLU A 222 2.10 -5.90 -10.68
N GLY A 223 2.15 -4.76 -10.01
CA GLY A 223 3.22 -3.78 -10.17
C GLY A 223 3.19 -3.03 -11.48
N ASP A 224 2.14 -3.21 -12.28
CA ASP A 224 1.96 -2.54 -13.57
C ASP A 224 1.27 -1.18 -13.44
N ILE A 225 1.24 -0.43 -14.54
CA ILE A 225 0.76 0.95 -14.62
C ILE A 225 -0.53 0.99 -15.44
N ALA A 226 -1.52 1.78 -15.01
CA ALA A 226 -2.72 2.03 -15.78
C ALA A 226 -2.42 2.77 -17.09
N SER A 227 -3.11 2.41 -18.18
CA SER A 227 -3.02 3.07 -19.49
C SER A 227 -3.76 4.41 -19.46
N LEU A 228 -3.28 5.39 -18.63
CA LEU A 228 -4.03 6.61 -18.32
C LEU A 228 -4.32 7.47 -19.55
N ARG A 229 -3.46 7.52 -20.56
CA ARG A 229 -3.71 8.32 -21.78
C ARG A 229 -4.98 7.84 -22.48
N GLU A 230 -5.06 6.55 -22.72
CA GLU A 230 -6.21 5.92 -23.38
C GLU A 230 -7.45 5.97 -22.50
N ILE A 231 -7.29 5.84 -21.17
CA ILE A 231 -8.39 6.00 -20.21
C ILE A 231 -8.93 7.42 -20.25
N CYS A 232 -8.06 8.46 -20.29
CA CYS A 232 -8.47 9.84 -20.45
C CYS A 232 -9.25 10.07 -21.77
N ASP A 233 -8.72 9.52 -22.90
CA ASP A 233 -9.40 9.61 -24.21
C ASP A 233 -10.82 9.02 -24.17
N LEU A 234 -10.99 7.89 -23.47
CA LEU A 234 -12.28 7.26 -23.28
C LEU A 234 -13.18 8.09 -22.35
N CYS A 235 -12.67 8.57 -21.22
CA CYS A 235 -13.43 9.41 -20.29
C CYS A 235 -13.96 10.68 -20.99
N GLU A 236 -13.12 11.38 -21.73
CA GLU A 236 -13.50 12.57 -22.48
C GLU A 236 -14.56 12.27 -23.54
N ARG A 237 -14.37 11.18 -24.31
CA ARG A 237 -15.33 10.74 -25.35
C ARG A 237 -16.71 10.45 -24.80
N TYR A 238 -16.79 9.85 -23.61
CA TYR A 238 -18.03 9.46 -22.97
C TYR A 238 -18.53 10.42 -21.90
N GLY A 239 -17.84 11.57 -21.69
CA GLY A 239 -18.21 12.57 -20.68
C GLY A 239 -18.12 12.07 -19.24
N ALA A 240 -17.23 11.14 -18.97
CA ALA A 240 -16.96 10.61 -17.62
C ALA A 240 -15.85 11.43 -16.94
N ARG A 241 -15.86 11.45 -15.60
CA ARG A 241 -14.77 11.95 -14.76
C ARG A 241 -13.79 10.82 -14.44
N LEU A 242 -12.53 11.20 -14.14
CA LEU A 242 -11.47 10.26 -13.82
C LEU A 242 -10.85 10.56 -12.45
N MET A 243 -10.79 9.54 -11.60
CA MET A 243 -10.02 9.53 -10.36
C MET A 243 -8.90 8.49 -10.47
N VAL A 244 -7.69 8.88 -10.07
CA VAL A 244 -6.52 8.00 -10.03
C VAL A 244 -6.02 7.87 -8.59
N ASP A 245 -5.87 6.63 -8.12
CA ASP A 245 -5.19 6.34 -6.85
C ASP A 245 -3.68 6.20 -7.11
N GLU A 246 -2.94 7.21 -6.71
CA GLU A 246 -1.48 7.31 -6.86
C GLU A 246 -0.73 6.73 -5.64
N ALA A 247 -1.38 5.90 -4.81
CA ALA A 247 -0.76 5.39 -3.59
C ALA A 247 0.58 4.68 -3.82
N HIS A 248 0.78 4.05 -4.97
CA HIS A 248 2.03 3.39 -5.37
C HIS A 248 2.82 4.18 -6.43
N GLY A 249 2.22 5.19 -7.07
CA GLY A 249 2.85 6.05 -8.05
C GLY A 249 3.52 7.28 -7.42
N ALA A 250 2.84 7.88 -6.42
CA ALA A 250 3.31 9.07 -5.73
C ALA A 250 4.63 8.84 -4.98
N GLY A 251 5.61 9.71 -5.21
CA GLY A 251 6.98 9.59 -4.69
C GLY A 251 7.86 8.62 -5.47
N VAL A 252 7.38 8.05 -6.60
CA VAL A 252 8.10 7.02 -7.37
C VAL A 252 8.18 7.39 -8.85
N LEU A 253 7.06 7.74 -9.46
CA LEU A 253 6.94 7.97 -10.89
C LEU A 253 6.82 9.46 -11.22
N GLY A 254 7.31 9.83 -12.42
CA GLY A 254 7.37 11.22 -12.85
C GLY A 254 8.67 11.91 -12.45
N ILE A 255 8.91 13.11 -12.99
CA ILE A 255 10.14 13.88 -12.73
C ILE A 255 10.11 14.49 -11.32
N ARG A 256 8.92 14.95 -10.88
CA ARG A 256 8.68 15.49 -9.54
C ARG A 256 8.25 14.39 -8.53
N GLY A 257 8.08 13.16 -9.00
CA GLY A 257 7.50 12.09 -8.22
C GLY A 257 6.00 12.26 -7.96
N ALA A 258 5.27 13.02 -8.81
CA ALA A 258 3.84 13.26 -8.61
C ALA A 258 2.96 12.09 -9.10
N GLY A 259 3.58 11.01 -9.58
CA GLY A 259 2.89 9.77 -9.89
C GLY A 259 2.72 9.47 -11.36
N THR A 260 1.80 8.57 -11.65
CA THR A 260 1.53 8.00 -12.97
C THR A 260 0.98 9.05 -13.95
N ALA A 261 0.12 9.94 -13.46
CA ALA A 261 -0.44 11.02 -14.28
C ALA A 261 0.66 11.97 -14.78
N GLU A 262 1.65 12.30 -13.95
CA GLU A 262 2.82 13.07 -14.35
C GLU A 262 3.68 12.32 -15.37
N LEU A 263 4.02 11.04 -15.07
CA LEU A 263 4.85 10.21 -15.96
C LEU A 263 4.27 10.15 -17.38
N LEU A 264 2.95 10.01 -17.48
CA LEU A 264 2.24 9.87 -18.75
C LEU A 264 1.81 11.20 -19.37
N GLY A 265 2.07 12.34 -18.71
CA GLY A 265 1.76 13.68 -19.20
C GLY A 265 0.26 13.95 -19.36
N VAL A 266 -0.54 13.49 -18.39
CA VAL A 266 -2.01 13.63 -18.38
C VAL A 266 -2.55 14.25 -17.09
N GLU A 267 -1.71 14.97 -16.34
CA GLU A 267 -2.10 15.55 -15.04
C GLU A 267 -3.33 16.46 -15.12
N ASP A 268 -3.45 17.23 -16.18
CA ASP A 268 -4.56 18.16 -16.46
C ASP A 268 -5.84 17.46 -16.94
N ARG A 269 -5.77 16.15 -17.21
CA ARG A 269 -6.88 15.33 -17.68
C ARG A 269 -7.44 14.39 -16.59
N VAL A 270 -6.78 14.35 -15.44
CA VAL A 270 -7.20 13.57 -14.26
C VAL A 270 -7.90 14.51 -13.29
N ASP A 271 -9.20 14.26 -13.01
CA ASP A 271 -10.00 15.16 -12.18
C ASP A 271 -9.62 15.08 -10.69
N LEU A 272 -9.35 13.88 -10.18
CA LEU A 272 -8.99 13.67 -8.77
C LEU A 272 -7.81 12.71 -8.66
N ARG A 273 -6.85 13.07 -7.82
CA ARG A 273 -5.74 12.20 -7.45
C ARG A 273 -5.78 11.90 -5.96
N VAL A 274 -5.83 10.63 -5.61
CA VAL A 274 -5.76 10.16 -4.22
C VAL A 274 -4.38 9.58 -3.97
N GLY A 275 -3.89 9.70 -2.75
CA GLY A 275 -2.63 9.09 -2.36
C GLY A 275 -2.56 8.78 -0.87
N THR A 276 -1.47 8.17 -0.46
CA THR A 276 -1.23 7.78 0.92
C THR A 276 0.11 8.26 1.45
N PHE A 277 0.19 8.51 2.76
CA PHE A 277 1.47 8.80 3.41
C PHE A 277 2.20 7.53 3.89
N SER A 278 1.54 6.38 3.86
CA SER A 278 2.05 5.13 4.43
C SER A 278 3.08 4.39 3.57
N LYS A 279 3.55 5.03 2.49
CA LYS A 279 4.54 4.47 1.56
C LYS A 279 5.71 5.44 1.36
N SER A 280 5.84 6.09 0.20
CA SER A 280 6.93 7.04 -0.08
C SER A 280 7.03 8.21 0.90
N LEU A 281 5.91 8.68 1.45
CA LEU A 281 5.89 9.75 2.44
C LEU A 281 6.13 9.28 3.89
N ALA A 282 6.50 8.02 4.11
CA ALA A 282 7.09 7.47 5.33
C ALA A 282 6.33 7.76 6.63
N SER A 283 4.97 7.88 6.56
CA SER A 283 4.13 8.25 7.69
C SER A 283 2.81 7.46 7.67
N CYS A 284 1.79 7.95 8.33
CA CYS A 284 0.42 7.45 8.26
C CYS A 284 -0.53 8.59 7.90
N GLY A 285 -1.37 8.36 6.90
CA GLY A 285 -2.33 9.32 6.39
C GLY A 285 -2.66 9.09 4.93
N GLY A 286 -3.43 10.02 4.37
CA GLY A 286 -3.77 10.03 2.95
C GLY A 286 -4.21 11.42 2.53
N PHE A 287 -4.42 11.60 1.24
CA PHE A 287 -4.89 12.85 0.68
C PHE A 287 -5.74 12.63 -0.56
N VAL A 288 -6.52 13.63 -0.91
CA VAL A 288 -7.06 13.83 -2.25
C VAL A 288 -6.66 15.22 -2.73
N ALA A 289 -6.30 15.33 -4.01
CA ALA A 289 -5.98 16.59 -4.69
C ALA A 289 -6.85 16.73 -5.94
N GLY A 290 -7.32 17.94 -6.24
CA GLY A 290 -8.19 18.20 -7.39
C GLY A 290 -8.75 19.63 -7.41
N PRO A 291 -9.88 19.86 -8.11
CA PRO A 291 -10.51 21.17 -8.21
C PRO A 291 -10.97 21.68 -6.83
N ALA A 292 -10.69 22.96 -6.53
CA ALA A 292 -10.98 23.57 -5.23
C ALA A 292 -12.44 23.42 -4.79
N ALA A 293 -13.38 23.54 -5.74
CA ALA A 293 -14.81 23.39 -5.44
C ALA A 293 -15.17 21.96 -4.98
N VAL A 294 -14.50 20.93 -5.54
CA VAL A 294 -14.72 19.53 -5.14
C VAL A 294 -14.07 19.26 -3.78
N ILE A 295 -12.87 19.77 -3.56
CA ILE A 295 -12.16 19.62 -2.27
C ILE A 295 -12.96 20.32 -1.14
N GLU A 296 -13.49 21.52 -1.39
CA GLU A 296 -14.33 22.21 -0.40
C GLU A 296 -15.64 21.43 -0.12
N TYR A 297 -16.26 20.86 -1.15
CA TYR A 297 -17.43 20.00 -0.96
C TYR A 297 -17.12 18.79 -0.09
N LEU A 298 -15.97 18.12 -0.33
CA LEU A 298 -15.51 17.00 0.50
C LEU A 298 -15.26 17.42 1.95
N ARG A 299 -14.65 18.61 2.16
CA ARG A 299 -14.35 19.18 3.48
C ARG A 299 -15.60 19.38 4.32
N ILE A 300 -16.73 19.71 3.70
CA ILE A 300 -17.99 20.01 4.40
C ILE A 300 -18.93 18.82 4.48
N TYR A 301 -18.93 17.91 3.52
CA TYR A 301 -19.96 16.85 3.42
C TYR A 301 -19.44 15.44 3.59
N SER A 302 -18.12 15.21 3.59
CA SER A 302 -17.60 13.85 3.72
C SER A 302 -17.76 13.32 5.14
N ARG A 303 -18.64 12.33 5.32
CA ARG A 303 -18.91 11.73 6.62
C ARG A 303 -17.67 11.06 7.23
N ALA A 304 -16.87 10.36 6.43
CA ALA A 304 -15.67 9.71 6.90
C ALA A 304 -14.58 10.72 7.34
N PHE A 305 -14.61 11.95 6.82
CA PHE A 305 -13.76 13.05 7.26
C PHE A 305 -14.32 13.77 8.50
N LEU A 306 -15.62 14.04 8.53
CA LEU A 306 -16.26 14.82 9.60
C LEU A 306 -16.35 14.05 10.93
N PHE A 307 -16.59 12.74 10.87
CA PHE A 307 -16.90 11.90 12.02
C PHE A 307 -15.74 10.97 12.42
N THR A 308 -14.52 11.43 12.22
CA THR A 308 -13.31 10.76 12.66
C THR A 308 -12.39 11.71 13.44
N ALA A 309 -11.53 11.16 14.27
CA ALA A 309 -10.48 11.96 14.90
C ALA A 309 -9.49 12.46 13.83
N SER A 310 -8.90 13.62 14.09
CA SER A 310 -7.85 14.20 13.26
C SER A 310 -6.57 13.35 13.30
N ALA A 311 -5.76 13.41 12.24
CA ALA A 311 -4.45 12.78 12.22
C ALA A 311 -3.56 13.27 13.37
N VAL A 312 -2.73 12.37 13.91
CA VAL A 312 -1.82 12.74 15.00
C VAL A 312 -0.73 13.69 14.51
N PRO A 313 -0.34 14.70 15.33
CA PRO A 313 0.62 15.72 14.92
C PRO A 313 1.95 15.15 14.39
N ALA A 314 2.50 14.14 15.06
CA ALA A 314 3.75 13.50 14.63
C ALA A 314 3.66 12.91 13.22
N ALA A 315 2.52 12.31 12.85
CA ALA A 315 2.33 11.76 11.50
C ALA A 315 2.26 12.87 10.43
N LEU A 316 1.64 14.01 10.76
CA LEU A 316 1.58 15.17 9.86
C LEU A 316 2.97 15.78 9.66
N GLY A 317 3.73 15.95 10.77
CA GLY A 317 5.10 16.47 10.72
C GLY A 317 6.04 15.58 9.92
N ALA A 318 5.94 14.25 10.10
CA ALA A 318 6.69 13.29 9.30
C ALA A 318 6.34 13.37 7.80
N ALA A 319 5.05 13.37 7.45
CA ALA A 319 4.60 13.45 6.07
C ALA A 319 5.08 14.74 5.38
N LEU A 320 5.00 15.87 6.08
CA LEU A 320 5.49 17.16 5.59
C LEU A 320 7.03 17.13 5.41
N GLY A 321 7.77 16.57 6.37
CA GLY A 321 9.20 16.37 6.28
C GLY A 321 9.59 15.53 5.07
N ALA A 322 8.93 14.39 4.86
CA ALA A 322 9.17 13.50 3.72
C ALA A 322 8.85 14.18 2.37
N LEU A 323 7.73 14.89 2.28
CA LEU A 323 7.36 15.65 1.09
C LEU A 323 8.43 16.71 0.75
N ARG A 324 8.95 17.41 1.74
CA ARG A 324 10.01 18.41 1.56
C ARG A 324 11.33 17.80 1.13
N VAL A 325 11.72 16.64 1.71
CA VAL A 325 12.90 15.90 1.25
C VAL A 325 12.75 15.53 -0.21
N MET A 326 11.61 14.97 -0.60
CA MET A 326 11.33 14.56 -1.97
C MET A 326 11.33 15.76 -2.96
N ARG A 327 10.83 16.92 -2.54
CA ARG A 327 10.80 18.16 -3.36
C ARG A 327 12.12 18.94 -3.33
N SER A 328 13.08 18.54 -2.52
CA SER A 328 14.43 19.13 -2.46
C SER A 328 15.35 18.58 -3.56
N ALA A 329 16.59 19.05 -3.58
CA ALA A 329 17.64 18.53 -4.46
C ALA A 329 17.94 17.03 -4.25
N ASP A 330 17.60 16.47 -3.08
CA ASP A 330 17.80 15.05 -2.77
C ASP A 330 16.71 14.14 -3.35
N GLY A 331 15.55 14.68 -3.71
CA GLY A 331 14.42 13.91 -4.24
C GLY A 331 14.73 13.20 -5.56
N PRO A 332 15.14 13.91 -6.63
CA PRO A 332 15.42 13.27 -7.91
C PRO A 332 16.43 12.11 -7.83
N PRO A 333 17.54 12.17 -7.07
CA PRO A 333 18.41 11.03 -6.86
C PRO A 333 17.73 9.83 -6.17
N LEU A 334 16.80 10.06 -5.22
CA LEU A 334 16.06 8.99 -4.56
C LEU A 334 15.09 8.30 -5.54
N LEU A 335 14.38 9.09 -6.36
CA LEU A 335 13.49 8.55 -7.39
C LEU A 335 14.26 7.71 -8.41
N ALA A 336 15.38 8.21 -8.90
CA ALA A 336 16.23 7.46 -9.83
C ALA A 336 16.72 6.15 -9.20
N ARG A 337 17.20 6.22 -7.95
CA ARG A 337 17.76 5.06 -7.24
C ARG A 337 16.73 3.95 -7.00
N VAL A 338 15.50 4.28 -6.59
CA VAL A 338 14.48 3.25 -6.36
C VAL A 338 14.12 2.51 -7.64
N LEU A 339 14.08 3.20 -8.77
CA LEU A 339 13.78 2.59 -10.08
C LEU A 339 14.97 1.81 -10.65
N GLU A 340 16.20 2.27 -10.43
CA GLU A 340 17.41 1.48 -10.74
C GLU A 340 17.46 0.18 -9.94
N ASN A 341 17.14 0.24 -8.64
CA ASN A 341 17.04 -0.91 -7.77
C ASN A 341 15.94 -1.88 -8.23
N ALA A 342 14.81 -1.36 -8.70
CA ALA A 342 13.72 -2.17 -9.26
C ALA A 342 14.17 -2.91 -10.53
N TRP A 343 14.86 -2.23 -11.44
CA TRP A 343 15.45 -2.85 -12.62
C TRP A 343 16.45 -3.95 -12.24
N ARG A 344 17.38 -3.66 -11.31
CA ARG A 344 18.39 -4.64 -10.88
C ARG A 344 17.74 -5.89 -10.28
N LEU A 345 16.75 -5.73 -9.39
CA LEU A 345 16.05 -6.87 -8.81
C LEU A 345 15.28 -7.65 -9.88
N ARG A 346 14.53 -6.97 -10.74
CA ARG A 346 13.71 -7.58 -11.79
C ARG A 346 14.60 -8.37 -12.77
N ASP A 347 15.65 -7.75 -13.27
CA ASP A 347 16.53 -8.38 -14.25
C ASP A 347 17.26 -9.58 -13.63
N GLY A 348 17.77 -9.45 -12.41
CA GLY A 348 18.41 -10.55 -11.69
C GLY A 348 17.45 -11.72 -11.41
N LEU A 349 16.20 -11.47 -11.04
CA LEU A 349 15.19 -12.54 -10.88
C LEU A 349 14.84 -13.20 -12.20
N ALA A 350 14.72 -12.43 -13.30
CA ALA A 350 14.49 -12.97 -14.65
C ALA A 350 15.65 -13.84 -15.13
N GLU A 351 16.90 -13.41 -14.91
CA GLU A 351 18.11 -14.20 -15.24
C GLU A 351 18.19 -15.51 -14.43
N LEU A 352 17.65 -15.52 -13.22
CA LEU A 352 17.51 -16.73 -12.40
C LEU A 352 16.35 -17.63 -12.88
N GLY A 353 15.57 -17.21 -13.89
CA GLY A 353 14.46 -17.98 -14.46
C GLY A 353 13.19 -17.93 -13.60
N PHE A 354 12.98 -16.88 -12.81
CA PHE A 354 11.67 -16.62 -12.19
C PHE A 354 10.73 -15.93 -13.17
N ALA A 355 9.44 -16.27 -13.09
CA ALA A 355 8.39 -15.55 -13.81
C ALA A 355 8.13 -14.19 -13.13
N VAL A 356 8.68 -13.13 -13.71
CA VAL A 356 8.54 -11.75 -13.22
C VAL A 356 7.80 -10.88 -14.24
N VAL A 357 7.22 -9.77 -13.74
CA VAL A 357 6.53 -8.80 -14.61
C VAL A 357 7.45 -8.28 -15.71
N SER A 358 6.91 -8.17 -16.91
CA SER A 358 7.63 -7.57 -18.04
C SER A 358 7.71 -6.05 -17.90
N PRO A 359 8.81 -5.41 -18.34
CA PRO A 359 8.86 -3.95 -18.40
C PRO A 359 7.71 -3.42 -19.27
N GLN A 360 7.06 -2.35 -18.80
CA GLN A 360 5.92 -1.79 -19.49
C GLN A 360 6.33 -0.77 -20.53
N PRO A 361 5.80 -0.85 -21.75
CA PRO A 361 6.02 0.17 -22.77
C PRO A 361 5.36 1.49 -22.38
N LEU A 362 6.06 2.58 -22.64
CA LEU A 362 5.60 3.93 -22.38
C LEU A 362 5.47 4.72 -23.69
N PRO A 363 4.60 5.74 -23.74
CA PRO A 363 4.53 6.64 -24.86
C PRO A 363 5.83 7.44 -24.99
N ALA A 364 6.18 7.86 -26.22
CA ALA A 364 7.44 8.53 -26.54
C ALA A 364 7.74 9.78 -25.67
N GLY A 365 6.72 10.48 -25.18
CA GLY A 365 6.89 11.66 -24.33
C GLY A 365 7.39 11.36 -22.91
N ALA A 366 7.47 10.10 -22.49
CA ALA A 366 8.00 9.67 -21.21
C ALA A 366 9.54 9.51 -21.19
N VAL A 367 10.20 9.63 -22.33
CA VAL A 367 11.68 9.52 -22.44
C VAL A 367 12.33 10.64 -21.61
N GLY A 368 13.28 10.26 -20.76
CA GLY A 368 13.99 11.18 -19.87
C GLY A 368 13.45 11.26 -18.44
N ALA A 369 12.31 10.63 -18.15
CA ALA A 369 11.87 10.45 -16.76
C ALA A 369 12.79 9.43 -16.03
N PRO A 370 13.01 9.60 -14.71
CA PRO A 370 13.79 8.64 -13.94
C PRO A 370 13.30 7.20 -14.14
N GLY A 371 14.23 6.26 -14.26
CA GLY A 371 13.95 4.83 -14.40
C GLY A 371 13.43 4.38 -15.79
N VAL A 372 13.19 5.28 -16.73
CA VAL A 372 12.82 4.91 -18.10
C VAL A 372 14.07 4.41 -18.83
N ARG A 373 13.99 3.19 -19.40
CA ARG A 373 14.98 2.61 -20.28
C ARG A 373 14.40 2.42 -21.68
N VAL A 374 15.25 2.40 -22.69
CA VAL A 374 14.84 2.12 -24.07
C VAL A 374 15.20 0.68 -24.38
N ASP A 375 14.23 -0.11 -24.82
CA ASP A 375 14.44 -1.51 -25.18
C ASP A 375 15.18 -1.67 -26.53
N ALA A 376 15.44 -2.90 -26.92
CA ALA A 376 16.14 -3.22 -28.17
C ALA A 376 15.35 -2.82 -29.44
N ALA A 377 14.05 -2.60 -29.33
CA ALA A 377 13.18 -2.11 -30.40
C ALA A 377 13.08 -0.58 -30.44
N GLY A 378 13.75 0.13 -29.51
CA GLY A 378 13.69 1.58 -29.40
C GLY A 378 12.47 2.10 -28.64
N VAL A 379 11.73 1.23 -27.93
CA VAL A 379 10.54 1.59 -27.15
C VAL A 379 10.93 1.99 -25.74
N PRO A 380 10.51 3.17 -25.25
CA PRO A 380 10.66 3.51 -23.85
C PRO A 380 9.90 2.52 -22.96
N THR A 381 10.55 2.00 -21.93
CA THR A 381 9.97 1.04 -20.99
C THR A 381 10.30 1.43 -19.56
N ILE A 382 9.46 0.99 -18.62
CA ILE A 382 9.65 1.22 -17.19
C ILE A 382 9.28 -0.02 -16.39
N VAL A 383 9.84 -0.12 -15.19
CA VAL A 383 9.40 -1.00 -14.11
C VAL A 383 9.04 -0.14 -12.90
N THR A 384 8.17 -0.64 -12.04
CA THR A 384 7.86 0.01 -10.76
C THR A 384 8.69 -0.63 -9.63
N PRO A 385 8.75 -0.04 -8.43
CA PRO A 385 9.44 -0.67 -7.29
C PRO A 385 8.83 -2.00 -6.84
N ILE A 386 7.67 -2.38 -7.35
CA ILE A 386 6.98 -3.64 -7.08
C ILE A 386 7.39 -4.62 -8.18
N VAL A 387 8.07 -5.68 -7.79
CA VAL A 387 8.56 -6.74 -8.70
C VAL A 387 7.94 -8.07 -8.26
N PRO A 388 6.72 -8.39 -8.68
CA PRO A 388 6.09 -9.65 -8.32
C PRO A 388 6.77 -10.83 -9.01
N VAL A 389 6.83 -11.95 -8.28
CA VAL A 389 7.31 -13.25 -8.74
C VAL A 389 6.14 -14.22 -8.74
N LEU A 390 5.67 -14.64 -9.90
CA LEU A 390 4.55 -15.58 -10.03
C LEU A 390 4.97 -16.98 -9.55
N VAL A 391 4.16 -17.58 -8.70
CA VAL A 391 4.34 -18.95 -8.19
C VAL A 391 3.15 -19.83 -8.62
N GLY A 392 1.95 -19.27 -8.71
CA GLY A 392 0.76 -19.94 -9.19
C GLY A 392 -0.06 -20.60 -8.08
N ASP A 393 0.51 -21.52 -7.34
CA ASP A 393 -0.16 -22.25 -6.26
C ASP A 393 0.05 -21.60 -4.89
N ASP A 394 -1.02 -21.45 -4.08
CA ASP A 394 -0.98 -20.78 -2.79
C ASP A 394 -0.06 -21.48 -1.78
N TRP A 395 -0.06 -22.84 -1.76
CA TRP A 395 0.75 -23.60 -0.83
C TRP A 395 2.23 -23.58 -1.22
N GLN A 396 2.54 -23.70 -2.51
CA GLN A 396 3.90 -23.53 -3.01
C GLN A 396 4.44 -22.14 -2.73
N ALA A 397 3.60 -21.10 -2.86
CA ALA A 397 4.00 -19.73 -2.52
C ALA A 397 4.32 -19.57 -1.02
N ALA A 398 3.57 -20.21 -0.13
CA ALA A 398 3.84 -20.21 1.30
C ALA A 398 5.14 -20.95 1.64
N LEU A 399 5.39 -22.11 1.02
CA LEU A 399 6.64 -22.88 1.19
C LEU A 399 7.86 -22.11 0.66
N LEU A 400 7.76 -21.53 -0.54
CA LEU A 400 8.84 -20.74 -1.14
C LEU A 400 9.13 -19.48 -0.30
N TRP A 401 8.07 -18.81 0.20
CA TRP A 401 8.21 -17.72 1.15
C TRP A 401 9.00 -18.13 2.39
N LYS A 402 8.65 -19.29 2.99
CA LYS A 402 9.35 -19.80 4.19
C LYS A 402 10.83 -20.04 3.92
N ALA A 403 11.15 -20.67 2.80
CA ALA A 403 12.54 -20.94 2.42
C ALA A 403 13.35 -19.63 2.22
N LEU A 404 12.75 -18.59 1.64
CA LEU A 404 13.36 -17.25 1.52
C LEU A 404 13.52 -16.59 2.89
N TYR A 405 12.47 -16.67 3.73
CA TYR A 405 12.47 -16.11 5.08
C TYR A 405 13.58 -16.72 5.95
N ASP A 406 13.71 -18.04 5.94
CA ASP A 406 14.80 -18.75 6.64
C ASP A 406 16.17 -18.47 6.01
N GLY A 407 16.19 -18.21 4.70
CA GLY A 407 17.37 -17.77 3.96
C GLY A 407 17.82 -16.34 4.25
N GLY A 408 17.04 -15.57 5.02
CA GLY A 408 17.36 -14.19 5.41
C GLY A 408 16.79 -13.12 4.49
N VAL A 409 15.76 -13.42 3.69
CA VAL A 409 15.05 -12.46 2.83
C VAL A 409 13.57 -12.46 3.18
N PHE A 410 13.03 -11.31 3.56
CA PHE A 410 11.60 -11.12 3.78
C PHE A 410 10.93 -10.56 2.53
N VAL A 411 9.90 -11.23 2.05
CA VAL A 411 8.99 -10.80 0.98
C VAL A 411 7.54 -10.94 1.46
N ASN A 412 6.60 -10.25 0.84
CA ASN A 412 5.18 -10.52 1.07
C ASN A 412 4.69 -11.63 0.15
N THR A 413 3.59 -12.29 0.53
CA THR A 413 2.85 -13.20 -0.35
C THR A 413 1.50 -12.61 -0.69
N ALA A 414 1.07 -12.74 -1.93
CA ALA A 414 -0.31 -12.51 -2.33
C ALA A 414 -0.93 -13.88 -2.70
N LEU A 415 -1.87 -14.32 -1.88
CA LEU A 415 -2.59 -15.58 -2.00
C LEU A 415 -4.06 -15.31 -2.28
N HIS A 416 -4.81 -16.29 -2.77
CA HIS A 416 -6.26 -16.15 -2.90
C HIS A 416 -6.90 -15.75 -1.54
N PRO A 417 -7.85 -14.79 -1.49
CA PRO A 417 -8.52 -14.07 -2.58
C PRO A 417 -7.89 -12.73 -2.97
N ALA A 418 -6.69 -12.38 -2.50
CA ALA A 418 -6.01 -11.15 -2.91
C ALA A 418 -5.57 -11.19 -4.39
N VAL A 419 -5.39 -12.39 -4.93
CA VAL A 419 -5.16 -12.69 -6.34
C VAL A 419 -6.12 -13.79 -6.79
N PRO A 420 -6.40 -13.95 -8.10
CA PRO A 420 -7.22 -15.05 -8.60
C PRO A 420 -6.62 -16.42 -8.25
N PRO A 421 -7.45 -17.50 -8.20
CA PRO A 421 -6.94 -18.86 -8.06
C PRO A 421 -5.91 -19.18 -9.16
N GLY A 422 -4.76 -19.75 -8.78
CA GLY A 422 -3.64 -19.99 -9.68
C GLY A 422 -2.75 -18.77 -9.96
N GLY A 423 -3.03 -17.64 -9.31
CA GLY A 423 -2.26 -16.40 -9.42
C GLY A 423 -1.40 -16.06 -8.20
N ALA A 424 -1.14 -17.03 -7.32
CA ALA A 424 -0.31 -16.79 -6.13
C ALA A 424 1.08 -16.28 -6.52
N LEU A 425 1.55 -15.27 -5.79
CA LEU A 425 2.82 -14.63 -6.08
C LEU A 425 3.58 -14.22 -4.80
N LEU A 426 4.89 -14.10 -4.92
CA LEU A 426 5.71 -13.39 -3.97
C LEU A 426 5.79 -11.93 -4.41
N ARG A 427 5.27 -11.03 -3.59
CA ARG A 427 5.30 -9.59 -3.85
C ARG A 427 6.58 -9.02 -3.27
N THR A 428 7.59 -8.83 -4.10
CA THR A 428 8.81 -8.14 -3.73
C THR A 428 8.70 -6.65 -4.02
N SER A 429 9.37 -5.83 -3.23
CA SER A 429 9.50 -4.39 -3.45
C SER A 429 10.85 -3.89 -2.95
N VAL A 430 11.35 -2.85 -3.60
CA VAL A 430 12.64 -2.24 -3.27
C VAL A 430 12.49 -0.84 -2.70
N MET A 431 13.53 -0.40 -1.99
CA MET A 431 13.69 0.98 -1.49
C MET A 431 14.86 1.65 -2.19
N ALA A 432 14.84 2.98 -2.28
CA ALA A 432 15.98 3.77 -2.75
C ALA A 432 17.23 3.56 -1.89
N THR A 433 17.06 3.22 -0.64
CA THR A 433 18.14 2.97 0.34
C THR A 433 18.71 1.55 0.31
N HIS A 434 18.18 0.63 -0.51
CA HIS A 434 18.92 -0.61 -0.81
C HIS A 434 20.19 -0.26 -1.59
N ASP A 435 21.31 -0.72 -1.10
CA ASP A 435 22.57 -0.70 -1.87
C ASP A 435 22.66 -1.92 -2.80
N GLU A 436 23.47 -1.82 -3.83
CA GLU A 436 23.68 -2.90 -4.80
C GLU A 436 24.11 -4.22 -4.13
N PRO A 437 25.08 -4.22 -3.17
CA PRO A 437 25.47 -5.46 -2.49
C PRO A 437 24.32 -6.13 -1.72
N THR A 438 23.36 -5.35 -1.21
CA THR A 438 22.18 -5.92 -0.52
C THR A 438 21.23 -6.59 -1.49
N ILE A 439 20.98 -5.99 -2.66
CA ILE A 439 20.17 -6.62 -3.72
C ILE A 439 20.85 -7.89 -4.24
N ASP A 440 22.17 -7.85 -4.47
CA ASP A 440 22.94 -9.02 -4.94
C ASP A 440 22.93 -10.18 -3.94
N ARG A 441 23.03 -9.86 -2.64
CA ARG A 441 22.85 -10.89 -1.59
C ARG A 441 21.45 -11.49 -1.62
N ALA A 442 20.41 -10.67 -1.80
CA ALA A 442 19.05 -11.17 -1.94
C ALA A 442 18.91 -12.10 -3.15
N LEU A 443 19.41 -11.70 -4.32
CA LEU A 443 19.43 -12.52 -5.54
C LEU A 443 20.19 -13.84 -5.33
N SER A 444 21.29 -13.82 -4.59
CA SER A 444 22.03 -15.03 -4.23
C SER A 444 21.20 -16.00 -3.38
N VAL A 445 20.39 -15.47 -2.47
CA VAL A 445 19.45 -16.28 -1.67
C VAL A 445 18.36 -16.85 -2.56
N PHE A 446 17.75 -16.03 -3.45
CA PHE A 446 16.77 -16.49 -4.41
C PHE A 446 17.31 -17.62 -5.30
N ALA A 447 18.54 -17.48 -5.82
CA ALA A 447 19.19 -18.50 -6.64
C ALA A 447 19.38 -19.82 -5.91
N ARG A 448 19.82 -19.78 -4.64
CA ARG A 448 19.99 -20.97 -3.81
C ARG A 448 18.64 -21.62 -3.50
N VAL A 449 17.71 -20.83 -3.01
CA VAL A 449 16.37 -21.30 -2.61
C VAL A 449 15.63 -21.89 -3.79
N LYS A 450 15.68 -21.27 -4.99
CA LYS A 450 15.05 -21.82 -6.20
C LYS A 450 15.55 -23.23 -6.51
N ARG A 451 16.88 -23.44 -6.52
CA ARG A 451 17.46 -24.75 -6.82
C ARG A 451 17.03 -25.82 -5.80
N GLU A 452 17.05 -25.49 -4.51
CA GLU A 452 16.65 -26.37 -3.43
C GLU A 452 15.15 -26.70 -3.52
N PHE A 453 14.33 -25.69 -3.73
CA PHE A 453 12.88 -25.79 -3.85
C PHE A 453 12.44 -26.62 -5.06
N GLU A 454 13.00 -26.37 -6.25
CA GLU A 454 12.65 -27.10 -7.46
C GLU A 454 13.09 -28.56 -7.43
N ALA A 455 14.18 -28.88 -6.71
CA ALA A 455 14.61 -30.26 -6.49
C ALA A 455 13.63 -31.06 -5.61
N GLU A 456 12.92 -30.40 -4.70
CA GLU A 456 11.98 -31.03 -3.77
C GLU A 456 10.53 -30.98 -4.24
N HIS A 457 10.11 -29.87 -4.85
CA HIS A 457 8.70 -29.57 -5.14
C HIS A 457 8.38 -29.50 -6.65
N GLY A 458 9.38 -29.65 -7.51
CA GLY A 458 9.23 -29.49 -8.97
C GLY A 458 9.40 -28.05 -9.45
N PRO A 459 9.38 -27.84 -10.77
CA PRO A 459 9.70 -26.55 -11.38
C PRO A 459 8.67 -25.47 -11.02
N LEU A 460 9.17 -24.25 -10.80
CA LEU A 460 8.35 -23.05 -10.72
C LEU A 460 7.89 -22.62 -12.12
N PRO A 461 6.83 -21.77 -12.23
CA PRO A 461 6.40 -21.24 -13.52
C PRO A 461 7.55 -20.50 -14.24
N ASP A 462 7.66 -20.70 -15.53
CA ASP A 462 8.61 -20.00 -16.39
C ASP A 462 8.09 -18.63 -16.81
N SER A 463 9.01 -17.71 -17.15
CA SER A 463 8.70 -16.34 -17.61
C SER A 463 7.93 -16.28 -18.96
N ALA A 464 7.66 -17.42 -19.60
CA ALA A 464 6.98 -17.54 -20.89
C ALA A 464 5.47 -17.86 -20.78
N THR A 465 4.94 -18.03 -19.60
CA THR A 465 3.50 -18.27 -19.34
C THR A 465 2.80 -17.04 -18.79
#